data_465db3f68ab3b36c30df967456d43a51
#
_entry.id   465db3f68ab3b36c30df967456d43a51
#
_cell.length_a   1.000
_cell.length_b   1.000
_cell.length_c   1.000
_cell.angle_alpha   90.00
_cell.angle_beta   90.00
_cell.angle_gamma   90.00
#
_symmetry.space_group_name_H-M   'P 1'
#
loop_
_entity.id
_entity.type
_entity.pdbx_description
1 polymer ?
#
loop_
_entity_poly.entity_id
_entity_poly.type
_entity_poly.pdbx_seq_one_letter_code
_entity_poly.pdbx_strand_id
1 'polypeptide(L)'
;QHVIALNPYRKGNKGKVFSNSMAVYDKVIASPEIRKMIQQIRGELPIPKVNANDEEAVKKAQDRLKSELPFFCPHYGIFKNNVRRQENAQPESFMFQTIIDVDDREYVDKAIEKARELNCSDSIWNGSLLHLCYSARKKLHIGIRLPVGMTIEETQKAYCEALGVPYDESCITPERM
;
A
#
# COMPACT_ATOMS: atom_id res chain seq x y z
N GLN A 1 -14.05 -8.81 -2.58
CA GLN A 1 -13.31 -8.45 -3.79
C GLN A 1 -12.61 -7.10 -3.55
N HIS A 2 -11.42 -6.94 -4.10
CA HIS A 2 -10.64 -5.71 -4.02
C HIS A 2 -10.51 -5.11 -5.41
N VAL A 3 -10.24 -3.82 -5.48
CA VAL A 3 -9.94 -3.14 -6.75
C VAL A 3 -8.43 -3.10 -6.92
N ILE A 4 -7.97 -3.72 -7.98
CA ILE A 4 -6.56 -4.02 -8.19
C ILE A 4 -6.12 -3.56 -9.59
N ALA A 5 -4.94 -2.95 -9.68
CA ALA A 5 -4.21 -2.74 -10.92
C ALA A 5 -3.08 -3.76 -11.00
N LEU A 6 -3.25 -4.81 -11.80
CA LEU A 6 -2.23 -5.87 -11.97
C LEU A 6 -1.10 -5.46 -12.92
N ASN A 7 -1.40 -4.62 -13.91
CA ASN A 7 -0.46 -4.19 -14.95
C ASN A 7 -0.65 -2.68 -15.23
N PRO A 8 -0.34 -1.77 -14.27
CA PRO A 8 -0.58 -0.34 -14.44
C PRO A 8 0.28 0.30 -15.54
N TYR A 9 1.42 -0.31 -15.88
CA TYR A 9 2.32 0.12 -16.95
C TYR A 9 1.82 -0.19 -18.36
N ARG A 10 0.84 -1.10 -18.51
CA ARG A 10 0.32 -1.46 -19.82
C ARG A 10 -0.45 -0.28 -20.43
N LYS A 11 -0.20 -0.01 -21.73
CA LYS A 11 -0.89 1.06 -22.47
C LYS A 11 -2.41 0.94 -22.31
N GLY A 12 -3.03 2.02 -21.88
CA GLY A 12 -4.48 2.08 -21.62
C GLY A 12 -4.91 1.71 -20.20
N ASN A 13 -4.00 1.20 -19.35
CA ASN A 13 -4.32 0.83 -17.96
C ASN A 13 -3.95 1.91 -16.93
N LYS A 14 -3.25 2.98 -17.35
CA LYS A 14 -2.84 4.05 -16.42
C LYS A 14 -4.06 4.64 -15.70
N GLY A 15 -4.03 4.61 -14.37
CA GLY A 15 -5.12 5.10 -13.52
C GLY A 15 -6.36 4.21 -13.51
N LYS A 16 -6.33 3.02 -14.12
CA LYS A 16 -7.44 2.07 -14.10
C LYS A 16 -7.23 0.97 -13.07
N VAL A 17 -8.33 0.58 -12.44
CA VAL A 17 -8.39 -0.50 -11.45
C VAL A 17 -9.58 -1.40 -11.76
N PHE A 18 -9.46 -2.69 -11.48
CA PHE A 18 -10.48 -3.67 -11.79
C PHE A 18 -10.75 -4.56 -10.57
N SER A 19 -12.00 -4.96 -10.40
CA SER A 19 -12.36 -5.93 -9.36
C SER A 19 -11.62 -7.25 -9.56
N ASN A 20 -10.92 -7.72 -8.51
CA ASN A 20 -10.16 -8.96 -8.56
C ASN A 20 -10.01 -9.56 -7.14
N SER A 21 -9.45 -10.76 -7.03
CA SER A 21 -9.13 -11.38 -5.75
C SER A 21 -7.70 -11.06 -5.30
N MET A 22 -7.48 -10.98 -3.99
CA MET A 22 -6.12 -10.82 -3.44
C MET A 22 -5.21 -11.98 -3.82
N ALA A 23 -5.74 -13.19 -3.98
CA ALA A 23 -4.95 -14.35 -4.42
C ALA A 23 -4.34 -14.15 -5.83
N VAL A 24 -5.04 -13.44 -6.73
CA VAL A 24 -4.49 -13.07 -8.04
C VAL A 24 -3.41 -12.01 -7.89
N TYR A 25 -3.63 -11.01 -7.03
CA TYR A 25 -2.63 -9.99 -6.70
C TYR A 25 -1.36 -10.64 -6.13
N ASP A 26 -1.48 -11.51 -5.13
CA ASP A 26 -0.37 -12.19 -4.49
C ASP A 26 0.44 -13.03 -5.50
N LYS A 27 -0.25 -13.71 -6.42
CA LYS A 27 0.41 -14.46 -7.50
C LYS A 27 1.21 -13.55 -8.44
N VAL A 28 0.67 -12.37 -8.77
CA VAL A 28 1.36 -11.42 -9.66
C VAL A 28 2.56 -10.80 -8.98
N ILE A 29 2.45 -10.34 -7.73
CA ILE A 29 3.60 -9.77 -7.01
C ILE A 29 4.70 -10.80 -6.70
N ALA A 30 4.35 -12.08 -6.64
CA ALA A 30 5.30 -13.17 -6.50
C ALA A 30 6.00 -13.56 -7.80
N SER A 31 5.61 -13.00 -8.96
CA SER A 31 6.21 -13.31 -10.25
C SER A 31 7.68 -12.90 -10.32
N PRO A 32 8.53 -13.63 -11.10
CA PRO A 32 9.93 -13.27 -11.27
C PRO A 32 10.15 -11.85 -11.81
N GLU A 33 9.26 -11.38 -12.67
CA GLU A 33 9.33 -10.04 -13.27
C GLU A 33 9.15 -8.95 -12.19
N ILE A 34 8.12 -9.06 -11.37
CA ILE A 34 7.85 -8.09 -10.31
C ILE A 34 8.93 -8.16 -9.23
N ARG A 35 9.39 -9.35 -8.86
CA ARG A 35 10.52 -9.50 -7.93
C ARG A 35 11.79 -8.81 -8.44
N LYS A 36 12.10 -8.97 -9.73
CA LYS A 36 13.23 -8.27 -10.36
C LYS A 36 13.05 -6.75 -10.29
N MET A 37 11.87 -6.23 -10.61
CA MET A 37 11.58 -4.79 -10.50
C MET A 37 11.78 -4.29 -9.06
N ILE A 38 11.31 -5.03 -8.07
CA ILE A 38 11.49 -4.68 -6.65
C ILE A 38 12.99 -4.65 -6.27
N GLN A 39 13.78 -5.63 -6.71
CA GLN A 39 15.23 -5.65 -6.48
C GLN A 39 15.94 -4.45 -7.13
N GLN A 40 15.51 -4.04 -8.33
CA GLN A 40 16.02 -2.85 -8.98
C GLN A 40 15.63 -1.56 -8.23
N ILE A 41 14.40 -1.45 -7.74
CA ILE A 41 13.95 -0.32 -6.90
C ILE A 41 14.74 -0.23 -5.59
N ARG A 42 15.19 -1.37 -5.03
CA ARG A 42 16.01 -1.45 -3.83
C ARG A 42 17.50 -1.25 -4.06
N GLY A 43 17.94 -1.12 -5.32
CA GLY A 43 19.36 -1.05 -5.68
C GLY A 43 20.12 -2.38 -5.54
N GLU A 44 19.39 -3.49 -5.37
CA GLU A 44 19.96 -4.85 -5.28
C GLU A 44 20.35 -5.42 -6.65
N LEU A 45 19.72 -4.89 -7.72
CA LEU A 45 20.05 -5.19 -9.12
C LEU A 45 20.20 -3.90 -9.94
N PRO A 46 21.07 -3.87 -10.94
CA PRO A 46 21.21 -2.72 -11.83
C PRO A 46 19.96 -2.52 -12.68
N ILE A 47 19.66 -1.26 -13.00
CA ILE A 47 18.62 -0.91 -13.96
C ILE A 47 19.26 -0.78 -15.34
N PRO A 48 18.81 -1.54 -16.36
CA PRO A 48 19.40 -1.50 -17.69
C PRO A 48 19.42 -0.10 -18.29
N LYS A 49 20.53 0.27 -18.92
CA LYS A 49 20.73 1.57 -19.59
C LYS A 49 20.73 2.80 -18.63
N VAL A 50 20.84 2.59 -17.36
CA VAL A 50 20.99 3.65 -16.35
C VAL A 50 22.42 3.62 -15.83
N ASN A 51 23.12 4.78 -15.86
CA ASN A 51 24.45 4.89 -15.27
C ASN A 51 24.36 4.82 -13.75
N ALA A 52 24.95 3.80 -13.14
CA ALA A 52 24.91 3.57 -11.70
C ALA A 52 25.60 4.69 -10.88
N ASN A 53 26.49 5.48 -11.49
CA ASN A 53 27.18 6.59 -10.85
C ASN A 53 26.38 7.91 -10.93
N ASP A 54 25.27 7.93 -11.65
CA ASP A 54 24.34 9.06 -11.74
C ASP A 54 23.16 8.82 -10.80
N GLU A 55 23.27 9.33 -9.56
CA GLU A 55 22.26 9.14 -8.51
C GLU A 55 20.87 9.66 -8.90
N GLU A 56 20.82 10.77 -9.64
CA GLU A 56 19.54 11.36 -10.07
C GLU A 56 18.87 10.48 -11.13
N ALA A 57 19.64 10.01 -12.12
CA ALA A 57 19.13 9.07 -13.13
C ALA A 57 18.67 7.76 -12.50
N VAL A 58 19.41 7.22 -11.52
CA VAL A 58 19.04 6.02 -10.78
C VAL A 58 17.73 6.23 -10.03
N LYS A 59 17.62 7.32 -9.25
CA LYS A 59 16.40 7.66 -8.49
C LYS A 59 15.18 7.79 -9.41
N LYS A 60 15.32 8.52 -10.52
CA LYS A 60 14.24 8.70 -11.51
C LYS A 60 13.80 7.37 -12.13
N ALA A 61 14.75 6.50 -12.43
CA ALA A 61 14.44 5.17 -12.96
C ALA A 61 13.76 4.27 -11.93
N GLN A 62 14.16 4.33 -10.65
CA GLN A 62 13.51 3.62 -9.55
C GLN A 62 12.07 4.12 -9.31
N ASP A 63 11.84 5.44 -9.37
CA ASP A 63 10.51 6.02 -9.24
C ASP A 63 9.59 5.59 -10.39
N ARG A 64 10.12 5.53 -11.61
CA ARG A 64 9.40 5.00 -12.76
C ARG A 64 9.01 3.54 -12.53
N LEU A 65 9.96 2.66 -12.16
CA LEU A 65 9.69 1.26 -11.88
C LEU A 65 8.65 1.11 -10.77
N LYS A 66 8.73 1.92 -9.69
CA LYS A 66 7.74 1.92 -8.62
C LYS A 66 6.33 2.22 -9.14
N SER A 67 6.18 3.16 -10.07
CA SER A 67 4.88 3.51 -10.67
C SER A 67 4.30 2.41 -11.58
N GLU A 68 5.11 1.44 -11.96
CA GLU A 68 4.73 0.30 -12.79
C GLU A 68 4.34 -0.95 -11.97
N LEU A 69 4.55 -0.95 -10.65
CA LEU A 69 4.20 -2.07 -9.78
C LEU A 69 2.68 -2.26 -9.67
N PRO A 70 2.21 -3.51 -9.55
CA PRO A 70 0.84 -3.80 -9.18
C PRO A 70 0.47 -3.16 -7.84
N PHE A 71 -0.78 -2.73 -7.70
CA PHE A 71 -1.29 -2.18 -6.45
C PHE A 71 -2.76 -2.54 -6.23
N PHE A 72 -3.26 -2.38 -5.03
CA PHE A 72 -4.68 -2.43 -4.70
C PHE A 72 -5.11 -1.17 -3.93
N CYS A 73 -6.41 -0.87 -3.98
CA CYS A 73 -7.00 0.22 -3.22
C CYS A 73 -7.59 -0.34 -1.92
N PRO A 74 -7.15 0.11 -0.74
CA PRO A 74 -7.61 -0.45 0.52
C PRO A 74 -8.99 0.04 0.94
N HIS A 75 -9.40 1.26 0.57
CA HIS A 75 -10.58 1.91 1.13
C HIS A 75 -11.88 1.55 0.42
N TYR A 76 -11.87 1.46 -0.91
CA TYR A 76 -13.06 1.24 -1.73
C TYR A 76 -12.90 0.08 -2.69
N GLY A 77 -13.98 -0.69 -2.85
CA GLY A 77 -14.04 -1.86 -3.72
C GLY A 77 -14.54 -1.58 -5.15
N ILE A 78 -15.03 -0.38 -5.44
CA ILE A 78 -15.54 0.02 -6.77
C ILE A 78 -15.19 1.48 -7.06
N PHE A 79 -14.73 1.72 -8.28
CA PHE A 79 -14.55 3.06 -8.85
C PHE A 79 -15.33 3.17 -10.17
N LYS A 80 -16.07 4.27 -10.36
CA LYS A 80 -16.84 4.54 -11.57
C LYS A 80 -15.94 4.46 -12.80
N ASN A 81 -16.39 3.75 -13.82
CA ASN A 81 -15.66 3.49 -15.07
C ASN A 81 -14.27 2.84 -14.87
N ASN A 82 -14.05 2.16 -13.74
CA ASN A 82 -12.75 1.61 -13.34
C ASN A 82 -11.61 2.64 -13.28
N VAL A 83 -11.92 3.92 -13.13
CA VAL A 83 -10.94 5.01 -13.06
C VAL A 83 -10.68 5.37 -11.60
N ARG A 84 -9.46 5.13 -11.13
CA ARG A 84 -9.01 5.43 -9.77
C ARG A 84 -8.83 6.95 -9.59
N ARG A 85 -9.89 7.58 -9.11
CA ARG A 85 -9.92 8.98 -8.68
C ARG A 85 -10.87 9.11 -7.51
N GLN A 86 -10.64 10.09 -6.65
CA GLN A 86 -11.46 10.32 -5.45
C GLN A 86 -12.94 10.44 -5.79
N GLU A 87 -13.27 11.25 -6.77
CA GLU A 87 -14.65 11.51 -7.22
C GLU A 87 -15.35 10.28 -7.85
N ASN A 88 -14.60 9.24 -8.17
CA ASN A 88 -15.12 8.00 -8.74
C ASN A 88 -15.31 6.87 -7.71
N ALA A 89 -14.82 7.04 -6.48
CA ALA A 89 -15.04 6.06 -5.41
C ALA A 89 -16.54 5.95 -5.11
N GLN A 90 -17.06 4.72 -5.10
CA GLN A 90 -18.48 4.47 -4.85
C GLN A 90 -18.72 4.24 -3.36
N PRO A 91 -19.47 5.11 -2.66
CA PRO A 91 -19.66 5.04 -1.21
C PRO A 91 -20.15 3.68 -0.70
N GLU A 92 -21.03 3.01 -1.45
CA GLU A 92 -21.56 1.69 -1.13
C GLU A 92 -20.51 0.57 -1.15
N SER A 93 -19.35 0.84 -1.75
CA SER A 93 -18.22 -0.11 -1.82
C SER A 93 -17.15 0.14 -0.77
N PHE A 94 -17.41 0.99 0.21
CA PHE A 94 -16.48 1.26 1.30
C PHE A 94 -16.19 -0.01 2.11
N MET A 95 -14.91 -0.33 2.30
CA MET A 95 -14.48 -1.63 2.83
C MET A 95 -14.21 -1.62 4.34
N PHE A 96 -14.45 -0.51 5.02
CA PHE A 96 -14.21 -0.35 6.47
C PHE A 96 -12.82 -0.78 6.92
N GLN A 97 -11.83 -0.45 6.11
CA GLN A 97 -10.42 -0.73 6.37
C GLN A 97 -9.56 0.42 5.88
N THR A 98 -8.34 0.48 6.39
CA THR A 98 -7.35 1.47 5.96
C THR A 98 -5.94 0.89 6.01
N ILE A 99 -4.99 1.67 5.49
CA ILE A 99 -3.57 1.34 5.52
C ILE A 99 -2.81 2.40 6.31
N ILE A 100 -1.85 1.96 7.10
CA ILE A 100 -0.88 2.80 7.79
C ILE A 100 0.46 2.64 7.09
N ASP A 101 1.05 3.74 6.65
CA ASP A 101 2.41 3.76 6.11
C ASP A 101 3.40 4.11 7.22
N VAL A 102 4.36 3.22 7.47
CA VAL A 102 5.49 3.50 8.35
C VAL A 102 6.72 3.69 7.47
N ASP A 103 7.02 4.97 7.20
CA ASP A 103 8.00 5.39 6.21
C ASP A 103 9.43 5.38 6.74
N ASP A 104 9.59 5.60 8.02
CA ASP A 104 10.90 5.62 8.67
C ASP A 104 11.29 4.21 9.12
N ARG A 105 12.47 3.76 8.66
CA ARG A 105 12.98 2.41 8.93
C ARG A 105 13.22 2.14 10.42
N GLU A 106 13.54 3.14 11.20
CA GLU A 106 13.79 2.99 12.64
C GLU A 106 12.55 2.53 13.41
N TYR A 107 11.34 2.83 12.89
CA TYR A 107 10.08 2.42 13.51
C TYR A 107 9.56 1.06 13.04
N VAL A 108 10.08 0.50 11.93
CA VAL A 108 9.47 -0.67 11.26
C VAL A 108 9.35 -1.88 12.18
N ASP A 109 10.46 -2.32 12.80
CA ASP A 109 10.45 -3.51 13.64
C ASP A 109 9.55 -3.34 14.86
N LYS A 110 9.66 -2.19 15.54
CA LYS A 110 8.81 -1.83 16.67
C LYS A 110 7.33 -1.77 16.29
N ALA A 111 7.01 -1.22 15.11
CA ALA A 111 5.64 -1.14 14.63
C ALA A 111 5.05 -2.53 14.33
N ILE A 112 5.85 -3.47 13.79
CA ILE A 112 5.43 -4.86 13.57
C ILE A 112 5.08 -5.55 14.88
N GLU A 113 5.95 -5.45 15.89
CA GLU A 113 5.73 -6.05 17.21
C GLU A 113 4.48 -5.44 17.86
N LYS A 114 4.38 -4.11 17.86
CA LYS A 114 3.27 -3.39 18.47
C LYS A 114 1.93 -3.64 17.78
N ALA A 115 1.90 -3.74 16.44
CA ALA A 115 0.70 -4.09 15.70
C ALA A 115 0.18 -5.49 16.05
N ARG A 116 1.07 -6.46 16.23
CA ARG A 116 0.70 -7.81 16.69
C ARG A 116 0.19 -7.82 18.13
N GLU A 117 0.84 -7.07 19.03
CA GLU A 117 0.40 -6.89 20.40
C GLU A 117 -1.01 -6.29 20.47
N LEU A 118 -1.25 -5.18 19.75
CA LEU A 118 -2.54 -4.51 19.70
C LEU A 118 -3.64 -5.43 19.16
N ASN A 119 -3.32 -6.24 18.16
CA ASN A 119 -4.27 -7.19 17.57
C ASN A 119 -4.73 -8.29 18.53
N CYS A 120 -3.96 -8.58 19.58
CA CYS A 120 -4.25 -9.58 20.62
C CYS A 120 -4.59 -8.94 21.96
N SER A 121 -4.65 -7.62 22.05
CA SER A 121 -4.89 -6.86 23.27
C SER A 121 -6.39 -6.76 23.61
N ASP A 122 -6.70 -6.44 24.85
CA ASP A 122 -8.06 -6.06 25.26
C ASP A 122 -8.33 -4.56 24.99
N SER A 123 -8.30 -4.20 23.71
CA SER A 123 -8.47 -2.83 23.23
C SER A 123 -9.37 -2.79 21.99
N ILE A 124 -9.70 -1.59 21.50
CA ILE A 124 -10.47 -1.41 20.25
C ILE A 124 -9.74 -1.98 19.02
N TRP A 125 -8.45 -2.30 19.13
CA TRP A 125 -7.62 -2.85 18.08
C TRP A 125 -7.60 -4.38 18.03
N ASN A 126 -8.28 -5.05 18.95
CA ASN A 126 -8.35 -6.51 18.96
C ASN A 126 -8.95 -7.05 17.66
N GLY A 127 -8.22 -7.94 16.98
CA GLY A 127 -8.63 -8.52 15.71
C GLY A 127 -8.71 -7.53 14.54
N SER A 128 -8.15 -6.32 14.68
CA SER A 128 -8.18 -5.30 13.63
C SER A 128 -7.14 -5.52 12.53
N LEU A 129 -6.03 -6.17 12.82
CA LEU A 129 -4.92 -6.38 11.89
C LEU A 129 -5.32 -7.29 10.73
N LEU A 130 -5.22 -6.79 9.50
CA LEU A 130 -5.53 -7.51 8.28
C LEU A 130 -4.27 -8.07 7.62
N HIS A 131 -3.23 -7.24 7.49
CA HIS A 131 -1.96 -7.65 6.91
C HIS A 131 -0.81 -6.74 7.34
N LEU A 132 0.40 -7.29 7.25
CA LEU A 132 1.67 -6.60 7.36
C LEU A 132 2.47 -6.91 6.09
N CYS A 133 2.92 -5.90 5.36
CA CYS A 133 3.75 -6.10 4.20
C CYS A 133 4.80 -5.01 4.04
N TYR A 134 5.95 -5.38 3.47
CA TYR A 134 6.96 -4.40 3.11
C TYR A 134 6.62 -3.76 1.77
N SER A 135 6.75 -2.44 1.71
CA SER A 135 6.73 -1.72 0.44
C SER A 135 7.92 -2.10 -0.45
N ALA A 136 7.88 -1.69 -1.72
CA ALA A 136 9.00 -1.89 -2.64
C ALA A 136 10.33 -1.32 -2.12
N ARG A 137 10.30 -0.30 -1.25
CA ARG A 137 11.47 0.34 -0.62
C ARG A 137 11.77 -0.14 0.81
N LYS A 138 11.23 -1.28 1.21
CA LYS A 138 11.41 -1.86 2.57
C LYS A 138 10.82 -0.99 3.70
N LYS A 139 9.85 -0.13 3.40
CA LYS A 139 9.01 0.53 4.38
C LYS A 139 7.85 -0.41 4.73
N LEU A 140 7.11 -0.15 5.81
CA LEU A 140 6.05 -1.04 6.27
C LEU A 140 4.67 -0.46 5.95
N HIS A 141 3.81 -1.30 5.39
CA HIS A 141 2.37 -1.06 5.26
C HIS A 141 1.62 -1.97 6.24
N ILE A 142 0.75 -1.39 7.05
CA ILE A 142 -0.09 -2.11 8.01
C ILE A 142 -1.55 -1.91 7.60
N GLY A 143 -2.21 -2.96 7.14
CA GLY A 143 -3.64 -2.94 6.84
C GLY A 143 -4.45 -3.26 8.10
N ILE A 144 -5.43 -2.42 8.42
CA ILE A 144 -6.29 -2.60 9.59
C ILE A 144 -7.76 -2.36 9.26
N ARG A 145 -8.66 -2.99 10.01
CA ARG A 145 -10.09 -2.66 10.02
C ARG A 145 -10.33 -1.39 10.81
N LEU A 146 -11.30 -0.61 10.37
CA LEU A 146 -11.78 0.53 11.15
C LEU A 146 -12.59 0.03 12.34
N PRO A 147 -12.33 0.54 13.55
CA PRO A 147 -13.25 0.37 14.67
C PRO A 147 -14.62 0.99 14.36
N VAL A 148 -15.67 0.42 14.95
CA VAL A 148 -17.04 0.90 14.75
C VAL A 148 -17.16 2.36 15.16
N GLY A 149 -17.70 3.18 14.28
CA GLY A 149 -17.94 4.62 14.52
C GLY A 149 -16.74 5.53 14.25
N MET A 150 -15.57 4.99 13.86
CA MET A 150 -14.40 5.79 13.49
C MET A 150 -14.28 6.00 11.98
N THR A 151 -13.88 7.18 11.58
CA THR A 151 -13.47 7.51 10.21
C THR A 151 -12.08 6.95 9.89
N ILE A 152 -11.69 6.99 8.61
CA ILE A 152 -10.34 6.63 8.19
C ILE A 152 -9.29 7.48 8.93
N GLU A 153 -9.48 8.79 8.95
CA GLU A 153 -8.54 9.73 9.56
C GLU A 153 -8.39 9.51 11.06
N GLU A 154 -9.50 9.41 11.80
CA GLU A 154 -9.49 9.11 13.23
C GLU A 154 -8.80 7.78 13.53
N THR A 155 -9.11 6.76 12.75
CA THR A 155 -8.51 5.43 12.88
C THR A 155 -7.00 5.48 12.69
N GLN A 156 -6.54 6.14 11.62
CA GLN A 156 -5.10 6.25 11.32
C GLN A 156 -4.35 7.02 12.40
N LYS A 157 -4.88 8.18 12.83
CA LYS A 157 -4.27 8.98 13.91
C LYS A 157 -4.16 8.17 15.21
N ALA A 158 -5.25 7.58 15.66
CA ALA A 158 -5.28 6.82 16.90
C ALA A 158 -4.42 5.55 16.83
N TYR A 159 -4.36 4.89 15.68
CA TYR A 159 -3.51 3.70 15.52
C TYR A 159 -2.03 4.06 15.45
N CYS A 160 -1.65 5.13 14.75
CA CYS A 160 -0.28 5.64 14.74
C CYS A 160 0.20 6.03 16.14
N GLU A 161 -0.67 6.68 16.94
CA GLU A 161 -0.40 6.99 18.34
C GLU A 161 -0.18 5.72 19.16
N ALA A 162 -1.06 4.72 19.01
CA ALA A 162 -0.92 3.43 19.69
C ALA A 162 0.34 2.65 19.29
N LEU A 163 0.79 2.78 18.04
CA LEU A 163 2.05 2.21 17.54
C LEU A 163 3.28 3.00 18.01
N GLY A 164 3.13 4.29 18.33
CA GLY A 164 4.23 5.21 18.58
C GLY A 164 5.01 5.58 17.32
N VAL A 165 4.31 5.75 16.19
CA VAL A 165 4.86 6.15 14.90
C VAL A 165 4.25 7.46 14.40
N PRO A 166 4.97 8.24 13.56
CA PRO A 166 4.41 9.43 12.94
C PRO A 166 3.19 9.10 12.06
N TYR A 167 2.21 9.99 12.07
CA TYR A 167 1.04 9.92 11.21
C TYR A 167 1.31 10.53 9.83
N ASP A 168 0.95 9.84 8.76
CA ASP A 168 1.02 10.35 7.38
C ASP A 168 -0.38 10.71 6.86
N GLU A 169 -0.67 12.01 6.78
CA GLU A 169 -1.94 12.55 6.29
C GLU A 169 -2.26 12.18 4.83
N SER A 170 -1.25 11.81 4.03
CA SER A 170 -1.46 11.43 2.63
C SER A 170 -2.23 10.12 2.45
N CYS A 171 -2.38 9.33 3.52
CA CYS A 171 -3.00 8.00 3.47
C CYS A 171 -4.53 7.98 3.59
N ILE A 172 -5.19 9.14 3.81
CA ILE A 172 -6.64 9.21 4.05
C ILE A 172 -7.51 9.23 2.80
N THR A 173 -6.93 9.48 1.63
CA THR A 173 -7.72 9.67 0.40
C THR A 173 -8.39 8.36 -0.08
N PRO A 174 -9.61 8.45 -0.67
CA PRO A 174 -10.33 7.27 -1.18
C PRO A 174 -9.55 6.43 -2.19
N GLU A 175 -8.74 7.07 -3.02
CA GLU A 175 -7.96 6.43 -4.07
C GLU A 175 -6.58 5.93 -3.63
N ARG A 176 -6.28 5.92 -2.32
CA ARG A 176 -4.98 5.44 -1.80
C ARG A 176 -4.65 4.03 -2.32
N MET A 177 -3.36 3.82 -2.59
CA MET A 177 -2.77 2.56 -3.08
C MET A 177 -1.84 1.98 -2.03
#